data_65666388a80c373d8d5143beb4cab4e9
#
_entry.id   65666388a80c373d8d5143beb4cab4e9
#
_cell.length_a   1.000
_cell.length_b   1.000
_cell.length_c   1.000
_cell.angle_alpha   90.00
_cell.angle_beta   90.00
_cell.angle_gamma   90.00
#
_symmetry.space_group_name_H-M   'P 1'
#
loop_
_entity.id
_entity.type
_entity.pdbx_description
1 polymer ?
#
loop_
_entity_poly.entity_id
_entity_poly.type
_entity_poly.pdbx_seq_one_letter_code
_entity_poly.pdbx_strand_id
1 'polypeptide(L)'
;AQLILAFAILVIIHEFGHFLFARIFGVKVEKFYMFFNPVTSLFKWKPRKHIGSLNKMMYLDIGAEQEEKDQKALEKASSAFDKAEKKLRDASKRGASASEIAALERECGEADNELKKQIALKTERDREDYELQEKEGWWSRLWGHTEYGIGWLPLGGYCKIGGMIDESMDTAQLKATPQPWEFRSKPAWQRLLIMIAGVLFNFLLAILIYAGIVYATGEKYVEFKEAKLGMAYSPAAQNIGFRDGDIPLAADGEPLSNPVEDRMRMVQAKEVTVLRNGSDTVSISIPEDFIFSLDKEAKSDSVSFNFMMYRLPAKITQVVTGEPAAKAGIKEGDVIIAVDSVPTPSLDVFLPALAGHPGETVSVSVVRGRGLEADTITVPVTLSDGSKMGVGLEIDPSAFFKAEEKHYSLLASIPRGIQMGTDRLSAYAQSMKLVFTKEGAKSVGGFGSIGAIFPEKWNWIAFWNIAAFLSVALAFMNILPIPALDGGHVLFLLYEVITGKKPSEKFLEYAQTVGMVLLILLLLYANGMDIVRLFK
;
A
#
# COMPACT_ATOMS: atom_id res chain seq x y z
N ALA A 1 13.85 -12.21 5.54
CA ALA A 1 13.53 -11.80 6.91
C ALA A 1 12.85 -10.40 6.95
N GLN A 2 13.45 -9.36 6.31
CA GLN A 2 12.95 -7.98 6.34
C GLN A 2 11.52 -7.87 5.79
N LEU A 3 11.23 -8.48 4.64
CA LEU A 3 9.89 -8.50 4.02
C LEU A 3 8.83 -9.06 4.96
N ILE A 4 9.11 -10.21 5.60
CA ILE A 4 8.17 -10.85 6.52
C ILE A 4 7.90 -9.96 7.75
N LEU A 5 8.95 -9.33 8.30
CA LEU A 5 8.80 -8.41 9.43
C LEU A 5 7.99 -7.17 9.04
N ALA A 6 8.24 -6.58 7.88
CA ALA A 6 7.46 -5.45 7.39
C ALA A 6 5.98 -5.84 7.23
N PHE A 7 5.67 -6.93 6.53
CA PHE A 7 4.30 -7.41 6.39
C PHE A 7 3.63 -7.72 7.73
N ALA A 8 4.35 -8.33 8.67
CA ALA A 8 3.82 -8.59 10.01
C ALA A 8 3.35 -7.30 10.70
N ILE A 9 4.19 -6.25 10.67
CA ILE A 9 3.85 -4.95 11.27
C ILE A 9 2.65 -4.33 10.56
N LEU A 10 2.66 -4.29 9.23
CA LEU A 10 1.62 -3.65 8.43
C LEU A 10 0.25 -4.33 8.61
N VAL A 11 0.25 -5.66 8.57
CA VAL A 11 -0.97 -6.45 8.74
C VAL A 11 -1.54 -6.30 10.15
N ILE A 12 -0.71 -6.43 11.19
CA ILE A 12 -1.18 -6.26 12.58
C ILE A 12 -1.84 -4.89 12.78
N ILE A 13 -1.22 -3.83 12.27
CA ILE A 13 -1.74 -2.46 12.43
C ILE A 13 -3.04 -2.28 11.64
N HIS A 14 -3.13 -2.84 10.44
CA HIS A 14 -4.34 -2.84 9.63
C HIS A 14 -5.50 -3.53 10.34
N GLU A 15 -5.31 -4.79 10.73
CA GLU A 15 -6.31 -5.57 11.46
C GLU A 15 -6.68 -4.95 12.81
N PHE A 16 -5.69 -4.30 13.46
CA PHE A 16 -5.92 -3.57 14.70
C PHE A 16 -6.87 -2.38 14.52
N GLY A 17 -6.85 -1.72 13.36
CA GLY A 17 -7.82 -0.68 13.01
C GLY A 17 -9.26 -1.22 13.05
N HIS A 18 -9.53 -2.31 12.34
CA HIS A 18 -10.83 -2.98 12.33
C HIS A 18 -11.24 -3.46 13.71
N PHE A 19 -10.33 -4.13 14.41
CA PHE A 19 -10.52 -4.60 15.77
C PHE A 19 -10.95 -3.48 16.71
N LEU A 20 -10.19 -2.40 16.75
CA LEU A 20 -10.41 -1.30 17.69
C LEU A 20 -11.80 -0.66 17.49
N PHE A 21 -12.16 -0.34 16.25
CA PHE A 21 -13.44 0.30 15.94
C PHE A 21 -14.61 -0.68 16.13
N ALA A 22 -14.45 -1.95 15.78
CA ALA A 22 -15.45 -2.97 16.08
C ALA A 22 -15.75 -3.02 17.59
N ARG A 23 -14.71 -3.05 18.43
CA ARG A 23 -14.84 -3.08 19.89
C ARG A 23 -15.42 -1.80 20.48
N ILE A 24 -15.04 -0.62 19.95
CA ILE A 24 -15.61 0.68 20.35
C ILE A 24 -17.12 0.71 20.11
N PHE A 25 -17.58 0.18 18.97
CA PHE A 25 -19.01 0.13 18.65
C PHE A 25 -19.75 -1.08 19.22
N GLY A 26 -19.12 -1.85 20.12
CA GLY A 26 -19.73 -3.02 20.77
C GLY A 26 -20.03 -4.15 19.80
N VAL A 27 -19.21 -4.30 18.76
CA VAL A 27 -19.26 -5.47 17.88
C VAL A 27 -18.34 -6.55 18.44
N LYS A 28 -18.78 -7.80 18.42
CA LYS A 28 -18.00 -8.95 18.86
C LYS A 28 -16.90 -9.23 17.84
N VAL A 29 -15.66 -9.34 18.32
CA VAL A 29 -14.53 -9.84 17.54
C VAL A 29 -14.20 -11.24 18.06
N GLU A 30 -14.37 -12.23 17.22
CA GLU A 30 -14.15 -13.64 17.58
C GLU A 30 -12.65 -13.97 17.61
N LYS A 31 -11.92 -13.56 16.56
CA LYS A 31 -10.49 -13.87 16.39
C LYS A 31 -9.72 -12.66 15.87
N PHE A 32 -8.49 -12.54 16.35
CA PHE A 32 -7.52 -11.56 15.87
C PHE A 32 -6.17 -12.28 15.66
N TYR A 33 -5.79 -12.46 14.42
CA TYR A 33 -4.62 -13.26 14.06
C TYR A 33 -3.63 -12.49 13.20
N MET A 34 -2.37 -12.52 13.64
CA MET A 34 -1.24 -12.25 12.78
C MET A 34 -0.95 -13.51 11.97
N PHE A 35 -0.99 -13.43 10.66
CA PHE A 35 -0.83 -14.52 9.71
C PHE A 35 -2.00 -15.52 9.69
N PHE A 36 -2.22 -16.11 8.51
CA PHE A 36 -3.26 -17.11 8.33
C PHE A 36 -2.90 -18.44 8.99
N ASN A 37 -3.92 -19.10 9.51
CA ASN A 37 -3.81 -20.41 10.19
C ASN A 37 -4.78 -21.45 9.61
N PRO A 38 -4.69 -21.81 8.31
CA PRO A 38 -5.69 -22.66 7.65
C PRO A 38 -5.85 -24.05 8.27
N VAL A 39 -4.86 -24.56 8.98
CA VAL A 39 -4.90 -25.88 9.64
C VAL A 39 -4.61 -25.77 11.13
N THR A 40 -3.51 -25.12 11.51
CA THR A 40 -3.05 -25.00 12.88
C THR A 40 -2.47 -23.62 13.16
N SER A 41 -2.56 -23.17 14.41
CA SER A 41 -1.91 -21.93 14.89
C SER A 41 -0.57 -22.26 15.53
N LEU A 42 0.44 -21.41 15.30
CA LEU A 42 1.72 -21.49 16.04
C LEU A 42 1.54 -21.13 17.51
N PHE A 43 0.68 -20.14 17.75
CA PHE A 43 0.33 -19.69 19.07
C PHE A 43 -1.12 -19.20 19.08
N LYS A 44 -1.88 -19.50 20.15
CA LYS A 44 -3.22 -18.94 20.38
C LYS A 44 -3.42 -18.66 21.86
N TRP A 45 -4.11 -17.56 22.16
CA TRP A 45 -4.43 -17.13 23.50
C TRP A 45 -5.77 -16.39 23.52
N LYS A 46 -6.61 -16.71 24.52
CA LYS A 46 -7.89 -16.02 24.72
C LYS A 46 -7.95 -15.49 26.13
N PRO A 47 -7.87 -14.16 26.36
CA PRO A 47 -8.02 -13.58 27.68
C PRO A 47 -9.45 -13.78 28.16
N ARG A 48 -9.62 -14.42 29.29
CA ARG A 48 -10.89 -14.54 29.98
C ARG A 48 -10.77 -13.92 31.37
N LYS A 49 -11.86 -13.30 31.81
CA LYS A 49 -11.86 -12.61 33.09
C LYS A 49 -11.88 -13.53 34.30
N HIS A 50 -11.21 -13.07 35.30
CA HIS A 50 -11.05 -13.66 36.58
C HIS A 50 -12.35 -13.75 37.42
N ILE A 51 -12.85 -14.94 37.69
CA ILE A 51 -13.76 -15.24 38.77
C ILE A 51 -13.00 -16.13 39.76
N GLY A 52 -12.35 -15.53 40.81
CA GLY A 52 -11.65 -16.13 41.96
C GLY A 52 -10.90 -17.46 41.80
N SER A 53 -9.62 -17.48 42.21
CA SER A 53 -8.71 -18.61 42.45
C SER A 53 -8.50 -19.78 41.43
N LEU A 54 -7.57 -20.66 41.72
CA LEU A 54 -6.95 -21.74 40.94
C LEU A 54 -7.86 -22.59 40.00
N ASN A 55 -9.13 -22.74 40.32
CA ASN A 55 -10.08 -23.50 39.47
C ASN A 55 -10.34 -22.89 38.07
N LYS A 56 -9.83 -21.73 37.81
CA LYS A 56 -10.05 -20.98 36.57
C LYS A 56 -9.16 -21.32 35.40
N MET A 57 -7.90 -21.70 35.66
CA MET A 57 -7.03 -22.15 34.57
C MET A 57 -7.63 -23.37 33.84
N MET A 58 -8.27 -24.22 34.62
CA MET A 58 -8.94 -25.43 34.10
C MET A 58 -10.23 -25.10 33.35
N TYR A 59 -10.99 -24.07 33.76
CA TYR A 59 -12.19 -23.58 33.04
C TYR A 59 -11.85 -22.84 31.76
N LEU A 60 -10.70 -22.18 31.67
CA LEU A 60 -10.19 -21.51 30.44
C LEU A 60 -9.96 -22.51 29.31
N ASP A 61 -9.39 -23.65 29.62
CA ASP A 61 -9.12 -24.70 28.62
C ASP A 61 -10.42 -25.39 28.14
N ILE A 62 -11.30 -25.74 29.08
CA ILE A 62 -12.58 -26.37 28.75
C ILE A 62 -13.47 -25.46 27.90
N GLY A 63 -13.50 -24.16 28.18
CA GLY A 63 -14.32 -23.22 27.40
C GLY A 63 -13.81 -23.00 25.98
N ALA A 64 -12.49 -22.95 25.75
CA ALA A 64 -11.90 -22.83 24.43
C ALA A 64 -12.08 -24.11 23.60
N GLU A 65 -11.92 -25.28 24.22
CA GLU A 65 -12.24 -26.56 23.57
C GLU A 65 -13.72 -26.69 23.20
N GLN A 66 -14.60 -26.20 24.05
CA GLN A 66 -16.04 -26.28 23.79
C GLN A 66 -16.45 -25.35 22.65
N GLU A 67 -15.92 -24.11 22.60
CA GLU A 67 -16.15 -23.22 21.46
C GLU A 67 -15.66 -23.80 20.13
N GLU A 68 -14.50 -24.44 20.15
CA GLU A 68 -13.96 -25.11 18.96
C GLU A 68 -14.83 -26.31 18.53
N LYS A 69 -15.35 -27.07 19.50
CA LYS A 69 -16.30 -28.15 19.22
C LYS A 69 -17.61 -27.64 18.65
N ASP A 70 -18.14 -26.55 19.18
CA ASP A 70 -19.38 -25.95 18.69
C ASP A 70 -19.20 -25.34 17.29
N GLN A 71 -18.06 -24.66 17.03
CA GLN A 71 -17.77 -24.14 15.72
C GLN A 71 -17.67 -25.28 14.68
N LYS A 72 -16.96 -26.37 15.00
CA LYS A 72 -16.89 -27.58 14.15
C LYS A 72 -18.25 -28.25 13.95
N ALA A 73 -19.08 -28.28 14.99
CA ALA A 73 -20.44 -28.82 14.89
C ALA A 73 -21.33 -27.98 13.97
N LEU A 74 -21.23 -26.65 14.08
CA LEU A 74 -21.94 -25.70 13.24
C LEU A 74 -21.48 -25.80 11.76
N GLU A 75 -20.19 -25.84 11.50
CA GLU A 75 -19.62 -26.00 10.16
C GLU A 75 -20.05 -27.33 9.51
N LYS A 76 -20.04 -28.41 10.30
CA LYS A 76 -20.51 -29.74 9.86
C LYS A 76 -21.99 -29.72 9.53
N ALA A 77 -22.82 -29.11 10.37
CA ALA A 77 -24.26 -28.99 10.13
C ALA A 77 -24.57 -28.14 8.90
N SER A 78 -23.86 -26.99 8.72
CA SER A 78 -23.99 -26.14 7.54
C SER A 78 -23.59 -26.87 6.27
N SER A 79 -22.46 -27.56 6.26
CA SER A 79 -22.03 -28.37 5.10
C SER A 79 -22.99 -29.51 4.76
N ALA A 80 -23.61 -30.14 5.77
CA ALA A 80 -24.60 -31.17 5.56
C ALA A 80 -25.88 -30.61 4.92
N PHE A 81 -26.35 -29.46 5.41
CA PHE A 81 -27.48 -28.74 4.85
C PHE A 81 -27.26 -28.33 3.40
N ASP A 82 -26.13 -27.69 3.09
CA ASP A 82 -25.80 -27.20 1.75
C ASP A 82 -25.71 -28.38 0.75
N LYS A 83 -25.19 -29.53 1.19
CA LYS A 83 -25.15 -30.75 0.38
C LYS A 83 -26.55 -31.32 0.13
N ALA A 84 -27.40 -31.34 1.15
CA ALA A 84 -28.77 -31.85 1.02
C ALA A 84 -29.60 -30.92 0.11
N GLU A 85 -29.50 -29.61 0.29
CA GLU A 85 -30.16 -28.62 -0.57
C GLU A 85 -29.71 -28.73 -2.03
N LYS A 86 -28.41 -28.92 -2.27
CA LYS A 86 -27.87 -29.12 -3.62
C LYS A 86 -28.42 -30.37 -4.26
N LYS A 87 -28.45 -31.50 -3.54
CA LYS A 87 -29.02 -32.77 -4.04
C LYS A 87 -30.50 -32.60 -4.42
N LEU A 88 -31.29 -31.95 -3.57
CA LEU A 88 -32.71 -31.69 -3.82
C LEU A 88 -32.89 -30.80 -5.06
N ARG A 89 -32.14 -29.72 -5.18
CA ARG A 89 -32.18 -28.82 -6.33
C ARG A 89 -31.79 -29.54 -7.65
N ASP A 90 -30.75 -30.37 -7.61
CA ASP A 90 -30.27 -31.10 -8.78
C ASP A 90 -31.27 -32.22 -9.19
N ALA A 91 -31.89 -32.89 -8.22
CA ALA A 91 -32.97 -33.87 -8.46
C ALA A 91 -34.22 -33.20 -9.08
N SER A 92 -34.61 -32.04 -8.57
CA SER A 92 -35.72 -31.26 -9.13
C SER A 92 -35.47 -30.85 -10.59
N LYS A 93 -34.23 -30.38 -10.90
CA LYS A 93 -33.83 -29.98 -12.27
C LYS A 93 -33.83 -31.13 -13.27
N ARG A 94 -33.48 -32.37 -12.85
CA ARG A 94 -33.44 -33.54 -13.73
C ARG A 94 -34.80 -34.27 -13.85
N GLY A 95 -35.86 -33.75 -13.19
CA GLY A 95 -37.19 -34.38 -13.23
C GLY A 95 -37.27 -35.70 -12.48
N ALA A 96 -36.61 -35.81 -11.32
CA ALA A 96 -36.61 -37.01 -10.49
C ALA A 96 -38.04 -37.40 -10.04
N SER A 97 -38.25 -38.67 -9.67
CA SER A 97 -39.56 -39.16 -9.23
C SER A 97 -40.06 -38.45 -7.96
N ALA A 98 -41.38 -38.36 -7.79
CA ALA A 98 -41.98 -37.75 -6.61
C ALA A 98 -41.52 -38.41 -5.29
N SER A 99 -41.28 -39.73 -5.30
CA SER A 99 -40.76 -40.47 -4.15
C SER A 99 -39.31 -40.09 -3.82
N GLU A 100 -38.48 -39.89 -4.82
CA GLU A 100 -37.08 -39.44 -4.65
C GLU A 100 -37.01 -37.99 -4.12
N ILE A 101 -37.83 -37.11 -4.69
CA ILE A 101 -37.92 -35.70 -4.21
C ILE A 101 -38.38 -35.66 -2.75
N ALA A 102 -39.42 -36.40 -2.37
CA ALA A 102 -39.91 -36.46 -1.00
C ALA A 102 -38.87 -37.01 0.00
N ALA A 103 -38.04 -37.98 -0.43
CA ALA A 103 -36.95 -38.49 0.41
C ALA A 103 -35.84 -37.41 0.62
N LEU A 104 -35.47 -36.68 -0.44
CA LEU A 104 -34.48 -35.62 -0.37
C LEU A 104 -34.99 -34.37 0.41
N GLU A 105 -36.29 -34.09 0.33
CA GLU A 105 -36.92 -33.03 1.16
C GLU A 105 -36.84 -33.37 2.65
N ARG A 106 -37.03 -34.66 3.03
CA ARG A 106 -36.84 -35.11 4.42
C ARG A 106 -35.37 -34.96 4.86
N GLU A 107 -34.42 -35.45 4.04
CA GLU A 107 -32.99 -35.32 4.32
C GLU A 107 -32.60 -33.82 4.51
N CYS A 108 -33.11 -32.94 3.65
CA CYS A 108 -32.89 -31.50 3.75
C CYS A 108 -33.55 -30.93 5.02
N GLY A 109 -34.74 -31.31 5.37
CA GLY A 109 -35.44 -30.88 6.58
C GLY A 109 -34.75 -31.31 7.87
N GLU A 110 -34.21 -32.55 7.91
CA GLU A 110 -33.43 -33.02 9.06
C GLU A 110 -32.12 -32.24 9.22
N ALA A 111 -31.41 -31.99 8.10
CA ALA A 111 -30.19 -31.19 8.09
C ALA A 111 -30.44 -29.70 8.49
N ASP A 112 -31.54 -29.10 8.04
CA ASP A 112 -31.97 -27.76 8.42
C ASP A 112 -32.29 -27.66 9.92
N ASN A 113 -32.98 -28.65 10.48
CA ASN A 113 -33.26 -28.70 11.91
C ASN A 113 -32.00 -28.83 12.76
N GLU A 114 -31.04 -29.65 12.36
CA GLU A 114 -29.78 -29.78 13.05
C GLU A 114 -28.96 -28.46 12.96
N LEU A 115 -28.91 -27.82 11.79
CA LEU A 115 -28.27 -26.53 11.60
C LEU A 115 -28.90 -25.46 12.51
N LYS A 116 -30.24 -25.36 12.54
CA LYS A 116 -30.96 -24.42 13.43
C LYS A 116 -30.64 -24.63 14.91
N LYS A 117 -30.55 -25.90 15.32
CA LYS A 117 -30.17 -26.27 16.70
C LYS A 117 -28.76 -25.81 17.03
N GLN A 118 -27.78 -26.04 16.14
CA GLN A 118 -26.40 -25.61 16.37
C GLN A 118 -26.28 -24.08 16.39
N ILE A 119 -27.00 -23.38 15.51
CA ILE A 119 -27.10 -21.93 15.49
C ILE A 119 -27.67 -21.42 16.83
N ALA A 120 -28.74 -22.00 17.33
CA ALA A 120 -29.38 -21.59 18.59
C ALA A 120 -28.44 -21.75 19.78
N LEU A 121 -27.73 -22.89 19.89
CA LEU A 121 -26.75 -23.14 20.95
C LEU A 121 -25.60 -22.12 20.92
N LYS A 122 -25.08 -21.82 19.73
CA LYS A 122 -24.02 -20.80 19.60
C LYS A 122 -24.53 -19.42 19.97
N THR A 123 -25.72 -19.03 19.48
CA THR A 123 -26.32 -17.72 19.75
C THR A 123 -26.55 -17.51 21.25
N GLU A 124 -26.99 -18.55 21.97
CA GLU A 124 -27.22 -18.46 23.42
C GLU A 124 -25.90 -18.21 24.17
N ARG A 125 -24.84 -18.93 23.83
CA ARG A 125 -23.51 -18.70 24.41
C ARG A 125 -22.94 -17.32 24.09
N ASP A 126 -23.08 -16.89 22.85
CA ASP A 126 -22.63 -15.59 22.40
C ASP A 126 -23.37 -14.47 23.15
N ARG A 127 -24.65 -14.69 23.47
CA ARG A 127 -25.46 -13.79 24.31
C ARG A 127 -24.94 -13.73 25.75
N GLU A 128 -24.70 -14.88 26.35
CA GLU A 128 -24.13 -14.93 27.71
C GLU A 128 -22.78 -14.23 27.80
N ASP A 129 -21.91 -14.47 26.82
CA ASP A 129 -20.60 -13.84 26.72
C ASP A 129 -20.73 -12.32 26.55
N TYR A 130 -21.69 -11.84 25.74
CA TYR A 130 -21.96 -10.42 25.54
C TYR A 130 -22.50 -9.75 26.82
N GLU A 131 -23.45 -10.38 27.51
CA GLU A 131 -23.99 -9.87 28.78
C GLU A 131 -22.93 -9.80 29.89
N LEU A 132 -22.00 -10.76 29.91
CA LEU A 132 -20.85 -10.71 30.81
C LEU A 132 -19.92 -9.55 30.45
N GLN A 133 -19.66 -9.32 29.18
CA GLN A 133 -18.86 -8.20 28.69
C GLN A 133 -19.43 -6.84 29.08
N GLU A 134 -20.75 -6.66 29.01
CA GLU A 134 -21.38 -5.38 29.38
C GLU A 134 -21.21 -5.04 30.88
N LYS A 135 -21.09 -6.04 31.71
CA LYS A 135 -20.86 -5.87 33.17
C LYS A 135 -19.40 -5.60 33.52
N GLU A 136 -18.50 -5.69 32.54
CA GLU A 136 -17.07 -5.50 32.76
C GLU A 136 -16.62 -4.04 32.55
N GLY A 137 -15.45 -3.69 33.13
CA GLY A 137 -14.83 -2.37 32.88
C GLY A 137 -14.39 -2.22 31.42
N TRP A 138 -14.29 -0.97 30.94
CA TRP A 138 -14.03 -0.67 29.52
C TRP A 138 -12.77 -1.36 28.96
N TRP A 139 -11.73 -1.52 29.77
CA TRP A 139 -10.50 -2.20 29.33
C TRP A 139 -10.71 -3.67 29.03
N SER A 140 -11.45 -4.38 29.88
CA SER A 140 -11.82 -5.77 29.64
C SER A 140 -12.80 -5.91 28.46
N ARG A 141 -13.71 -4.95 28.32
CA ARG A 141 -14.60 -4.88 27.15
C ARG A 141 -13.82 -4.70 25.84
N LEU A 142 -12.72 -3.93 25.87
CA LEU A 142 -11.91 -3.69 24.68
C LEU A 142 -11.10 -4.92 24.26
N TRP A 143 -10.43 -5.59 25.21
CA TRP A 143 -9.45 -6.65 24.92
C TRP A 143 -9.91 -8.06 25.28
N GLY A 144 -10.93 -8.21 26.10
CA GLY A 144 -11.46 -9.51 26.52
C GLY A 144 -12.27 -10.22 25.42
N HIS A 145 -12.47 -11.53 25.62
CA HIS A 145 -13.37 -12.36 24.78
C HIS A 145 -12.98 -12.55 23.30
N THR A 146 -11.81 -12.06 22.87
CA THR A 146 -11.25 -12.30 21.55
C THR A 146 -10.13 -13.33 21.64
N GLU A 147 -10.08 -14.28 20.70
CA GLU A 147 -8.96 -15.20 20.54
C GLU A 147 -7.85 -14.51 19.74
N TYR A 148 -6.69 -14.35 20.35
CA TYR A 148 -5.49 -13.81 19.71
C TYR A 148 -4.57 -14.93 19.29
N GLY A 149 -3.95 -14.84 18.12
CA GLY A 149 -3.06 -15.88 17.67
C GLY A 149 -2.07 -15.47 16.62
N ILE A 150 -1.13 -16.39 16.37
CA ILE A 150 -0.16 -16.31 15.30
C ILE A 150 -0.34 -17.53 14.41
N GLY A 151 -0.68 -17.30 13.14
CA GLY A 151 -0.72 -18.34 12.12
C GLY A 151 0.67 -18.70 11.62
N TRP A 152 0.78 -19.74 10.84
CA TRP A 152 2.06 -20.20 10.27
C TRP A 152 2.29 -19.66 8.84
N LEU A 153 1.26 -19.15 8.16
CA LEU A 153 1.34 -18.71 6.77
C LEU A 153 1.47 -17.18 6.68
N PRO A 154 2.65 -16.61 6.40
CA PRO A 154 2.90 -15.16 6.47
C PRO A 154 2.41 -14.42 5.21
N LEU A 155 1.19 -14.70 4.75
CA LEU A 155 0.58 -14.07 3.57
C LEU A 155 -0.52 -13.06 3.92
N GLY A 156 -0.69 -12.71 5.19
CA GLY A 156 -1.71 -11.78 5.66
C GLY A 156 -2.07 -12.08 7.11
N GLY A 157 -3.07 -11.41 7.65
CA GLY A 157 -3.70 -11.67 8.94
C GLY A 157 -5.21 -11.56 8.78
N TYR A 158 -5.95 -11.71 9.86
CA TYR A 158 -7.38 -11.48 9.81
C TYR A 158 -7.97 -11.10 11.18
N CYS A 159 -9.02 -10.30 11.12
CA CYS A 159 -9.86 -9.95 12.26
C CYS A 159 -11.27 -10.49 12.01
N LYS A 160 -11.64 -11.64 12.62
CA LYS A 160 -12.97 -12.22 12.47
C LYS A 160 -13.99 -11.45 13.28
N ILE A 161 -14.80 -10.66 12.60
CA ILE A 161 -15.86 -9.82 13.18
C ILE A 161 -17.19 -10.57 13.09
N GLY A 162 -17.90 -10.69 14.23
CA GLY A 162 -19.17 -11.39 14.30
C GLY A 162 -20.24 -10.77 13.40
N GLY A 163 -20.93 -11.62 12.60
CA GLY A 163 -21.99 -11.15 11.68
C GLY A 163 -21.52 -10.42 10.43
N MET A 164 -20.25 -10.58 10.06
CA MET A 164 -19.65 -10.06 8.82
C MET A 164 -19.31 -11.24 7.90
N ILE A 165 -19.49 -11.05 6.58
CA ILE A 165 -18.93 -11.95 5.56
C ILE A 165 -17.47 -11.53 5.38
N ASP A 166 -16.56 -12.31 5.94
CA ASP A 166 -15.14 -12.11 5.82
C ASP A 166 -14.51 -13.05 4.78
N GLU A 167 -13.20 -13.06 4.69
CA GLU A 167 -12.43 -13.90 3.78
C GLU A 167 -12.64 -15.42 4.04
N SER A 168 -13.13 -15.80 5.23
CA SER A 168 -13.42 -17.19 5.57
C SER A 168 -14.69 -17.71 4.91
N MET A 169 -15.54 -16.83 4.31
CA MET A 169 -16.81 -17.19 3.66
C MET A 169 -17.78 -17.95 4.58
N ASP A 170 -17.67 -17.77 5.91
CA ASP A 170 -18.52 -18.43 6.89
C ASP A 170 -19.90 -17.75 6.94
N THR A 171 -20.81 -18.26 6.11
CA THR A 171 -22.18 -17.74 6.00
C THR A 171 -23.18 -18.47 6.93
N ALA A 172 -22.74 -19.50 7.66
CA ALA A 172 -23.64 -20.30 8.50
C ALA A 172 -24.36 -19.45 9.56
N GLN A 173 -23.65 -18.50 10.17
CA GLN A 173 -24.20 -17.60 11.18
C GLN A 173 -25.19 -16.57 10.60
N LEU A 174 -25.07 -16.25 9.31
CA LEU A 174 -25.93 -15.25 8.65
C LEU A 174 -27.35 -15.77 8.44
N LYS A 175 -27.58 -17.09 8.51
CA LYS A 175 -28.91 -17.70 8.45
C LYS A 175 -29.76 -17.42 9.69
N ALA A 176 -29.15 -16.95 10.80
CA ALA A 176 -29.85 -16.56 12.02
C ALA A 176 -30.30 -15.08 11.99
N THR A 177 -31.23 -14.72 12.87
CA THR A 177 -31.63 -13.33 13.08
C THR A 177 -30.45 -12.49 13.60
N PRO A 178 -30.24 -11.25 13.07
CA PRO A 178 -29.16 -10.40 13.51
C PRO A 178 -29.17 -10.14 15.02
N GLN A 179 -28.02 -10.28 15.67
CA GLN A 179 -27.88 -10.06 17.10
C GLN A 179 -27.27 -8.67 17.40
N PRO A 180 -27.52 -8.05 18.57
CA PRO A 180 -27.03 -6.70 18.88
C PRO A 180 -25.50 -6.54 18.82
N TRP A 181 -24.74 -7.60 19.03
CA TRP A 181 -23.28 -7.62 18.98
C TRP A 181 -22.69 -7.92 17.61
N GLU A 182 -23.53 -8.11 16.58
CA GLU A 182 -23.09 -8.40 15.24
C GLU A 182 -22.89 -7.13 14.39
N PHE A 183 -21.91 -7.17 13.49
CA PHE A 183 -21.61 -6.09 12.54
C PHE A 183 -22.85 -5.66 11.75
N ARG A 184 -23.62 -6.64 11.23
CA ARG A 184 -24.82 -6.38 10.39
C ARG A 184 -25.97 -5.71 11.13
N SER A 185 -25.98 -5.71 12.47
CA SER A 185 -26.98 -5.04 13.30
C SER A 185 -26.67 -3.55 13.55
N LYS A 186 -25.41 -3.12 13.30
CA LYS A 186 -25.00 -1.74 13.55
C LYS A 186 -25.45 -0.81 12.43
N PRO A 187 -25.65 0.50 12.73
CA PRO A 187 -25.93 1.50 11.73
C PRO A 187 -24.85 1.55 10.64
N ALA A 188 -25.23 1.91 9.40
CA ALA A 188 -24.32 1.89 8.25
C ALA A 188 -23.05 2.73 8.48
N TRP A 189 -23.15 3.90 9.16
CA TRP A 189 -21.99 4.75 9.44
C TRP A 189 -20.98 4.10 10.42
N GLN A 190 -21.46 3.33 11.41
CA GLN A 190 -20.54 2.59 12.31
C GLN A 190 -19.82 1.48 11.56
N ARG A 191 -20.54 0.74 10.72
CA ARG A 191 -19.97 -0.29 9.85
C ARG A 191 -18.95 0.29 8.88
N LEU A 192 -19.26 1.47 8.31
CA LEU A 192 -18.35 2.20 7.42
C LEU A 192 -17.05 2.58 8.15
N LEU A 193 -17.14 3.11 9.38
CA LEU A 193 -15.96 3.46 10.16
C LEU A 193 -15.12 2.23 10.54
N ILE A 194 -15.74 1.09 10.85
CA ILE A 194 -15.02 -0.17 11.10
C ILE A 194 -14.20 -0.56 9.87
N MET A 195 -14.79 -0.48 8.65
CA MET A 195 -14.10 -0.87 7.42
C MET A 195 -13.00 0.10 7.01
N ILE A 196 -13.20 1.40 7.18
CA ILE A 196 -12.18 2.41 6.87
C ILE A 196 -11.01 2.37 7.86
N ALA A 197 -11.24 1.89 9.08
CA ALA A 197 -10.25 1.95 10.16
C ALA A 197 -8.95 1.21 9.82
N GLY A 198 -8.99 0.05 9.15
CA GLY A 198 -7.79 -0.66 8.70
C GLY A 198 -6.92 0.20 7.78
N VAL A 199 -7.54 0.80 6.77
CA VAL A 199 -6.89 1.71 5.83
C VAL A 199 -6.31 2.93 6.55
N LEU A 200 -7.10 3.55 7.42
CA LEU A 200 -6.68 4.72 8.20
C LEU A 200 -5.47 4.42 9.07
N PHE A 201 -5.46 3.27 9.76
CA PHE A 201 -4.36 2.90 10.64
C PHE A 201 -3.06 2.64 9.88
N ASN A 202 -3.12 2.06 8.69
CA ASN A 202 -1.94 1.95 7.83
C ASN A 202 -1.43 3.31 7.39
N PHE A 203 -2.30 4.24 7.01
CA PHE A 203 -1.87 5.58 6.64
C PHE A 203 -1.27 6.34 7.83
N LEU A 204 -1.87 6.23 9.03
CA LEU A 204 -1.32 6.80 10.26
C LEU A 204 0.03 6.17 10.62
N LEU A 205 0.20 4.87 10.46
CA LEU A 205 1.49 4.20 10.67
C LEU A 205 2.57 4.77 9.74
N ALA A 206 2.26 4.96 8.47
CA ALA A 206 3.21 5.56 7.53
C ALA A 206 3.64 6.97 7.96
N ILE A 207 2.68 7.81 8.38
CA ILE A 207 2.96 9.15 8.91
C ILE A 207 3.87 9.08 10.14
N LEU A 208 3.57 8.19 11.09
CA LEU A 208 4.36 8.01 12.31
C LEU A 208 5.79 7.55 11.99
N ILE A 209 5.94 6.63 11.05
CA ILE A 209 7.26 6.16 10.62
C ILE A 209 8.05 7.30 9.95
N TYR A 210 7.45 8.05 9.01
CA TYR A 210 8.13 9.18 8.36
C TYR A 210 8.50 10.27 9.38
N ALA A 211 7.60 10.63 10.30
CA ALA A 211 7.90 11.56 11.38
C ALA A 211 9.05 11.05 12.26
N GLY A 212 9.06 9.77 12.61
CA GLY A 212 10.12 9.13 13.37
C GLY A 212 11.48 9.17 12.64
N ILE A 213 11.50 8.90 11.34
CA ILE A 213 12.71 8.98 10.51
C ILE A 213 13.24 10.41 10.50
N VAL A 214 12.39 11.40 10.19
CA VAL A 214 12.76 12.81 10.14
C VAL A 214 13.26 13.31 11.50
N TYR A 215 12.64 12.88 12.60
CA TYR A 215 13.10 13.19 13.95
C TYR A 215 14.49 12.59 14.26
N ALA A 216 14.70 11.32 13.87
CA ALA A 216 15.92 10.59 14.20
C ALA A 216 17.12 10.95 13.32
N THR A 217 16.89 11.21 12.04
CA THR A 217 17.97 11.41 11.05
C THR A 217 18.08 12.84 10.55
N GLY A 218 17.08 13.69 10.81
CA GLY A 218 16.96 14.97 10.13
C GLY A 218 16.63 14.81 8.63
N GLU A 219 16.64 15.90 7.92
CA GLU A 219 16.52 15.96 6.46
C GLU A 219 17.77 16.58 5.87
N LYS A 220 18.34 15.88 4.89
CA LYS A 220 19.44 16.45 4.10
C LYS A 220 18.85 17.18 2.90
N TYR A 221 19.31 18.39 2.67
CA TYR A 221 18.97 19.15 1.50
C TYR A 221 20.20 19.88 0.98
N VAL A 222 20.21 20.18 -0.29
CA VAL A 222 21.25 21.01 -0.90
C VAL A 222 20.68 22.42 -1.05
N GLU A 223 21.37 23.42 -0.55
CA GLU A 223 20.94 24.81 -0.76
C GLU A 223 20.98 25.19 -2.25
N PHE A 224 20.10 26.08 -2.67
CA PHE A 224 20.09 26.56 -4.07
C PHE A 224 21.46 27.05 -4.55
N LYS A 225 22.18 27.79 -3.70
CA LYS A 225 23.52 28.31 -4.02
C LYS A 225 24.59 27.25 -4.28
N GLU A 226 24.41 26.03 -3.73
CA GLU A 226 25.33 24.91 -3.92
C GLU A 226 25.02 24.11 -5.18
N ALA A 227 23.84 24.28 -5.76
CA ALA A 227 23.42 23.63 -7.01
C ALA A 227 24.10 24.29 -8.23
N LYS A 228 25.39 24.04 -8.41
CA LYS A 228 26.22 24.70 -9.44
C LYS A 228 25.74 24.54 -10.87
N LEU A 229 24.97 23.49 -11.18
CA LEU A 229 24.33 23.27 -12.47
C LEU A 229 22.95 23.96 -12.56
N GLY A 230 22.50 24.62 -11.49
CA GLY A 230 21.19 25.22 -11.34
C GLY A 230 20.07 24.20 -11.27
N MET A 231 18.85 24.66 -11.52
CA MET A 231 17.64 23.85 -11.48
C MET A 231 17.14 23.60 -12.90
N ALA A 232 16.51 22.47 -13.14
CA ALA A 232 15.67 22.23 -14.30
C ALA A 232 14.22 22.60 -13.94
N TYR A 233 13.52 23.23 -14.85
CA TYR A 233 12.18 23.77 -14.63
C TYR A 233 11.16 23.08 -15.52
N SER A 234 9.95 22.92 -14.99
CA SER A 234 8.83 22.36 -15.76
C SER A 234 8.44 23.29 -16.92
N PRO A 235 7.82 22.77 -17.99
CA PRO A 235 7.32 23.59 -19.09
C PRO A 235 6.43 24.75 -18.65
N ALA A 236 5.57 24.56 -17.66
CA ALA A 236 4.74 25.64 -17.09
C ALA A 236 5.61 26.76 -16.47
N ALA A 237 6.68 26.40 -15.79
CA ALA A 237 7.63 27.38 -15.21
C ALA A 237 8.46 28.08 -16.31
N GLN A 238 8.88 27.35 -17.34
CA GLN A 238 9.60 27.93 -18.48
C GLN A 238 8.74 28.94 -19.25
N ASN A 239 7.44 28.67 -19.38
CA ASN A 239 6.50 29.58 -20.03
C ASN A 239 6.36 30.95 -19.35
N ILE A 240 6.62 31.05 -18.04
CA ILE A 240 6.60 32.31 -17.29
C ILE A 240 8.00 32.95 -17.17
N GLY A 241 9.04 32.34 -17.76
CA GLY A 241 10.36 32.95 -17.89
C GLY A 241 11.51 32.28 -17.16
N PHE A 242 11.29 31.20 -16.38
CA PHE A 242 12.37 30.38 -15.85
C PHE A 242 13.13 29.68 -16.98
N ARG A 243 14.40 29.42 -16.78
CA ARG A 243 15.25 28.65 -17.72
C ARG A 243 16.03 27.58 -16.96
N ASP A 244 16.26 26.46 -17.61
CA ASP A 244 17.13 25.44 -17.05
C ASP A 244 18.53 25.99 -16.81
N GLY A 245 19.04 25.75 -15.60
CA GLY A 245 20.28 26.33 -15.11
C GLY A 245 20.12 27.58 -14.23
N ASP A 246 18.93 28.18 -14.15
CA ASP A 246 18.66 29.26 -13.21
C ASP A 246 18.79 28.78 -11.76
N ILE A 247 19.42 29.59 -10.90
CA ILE A 247 19.55 29.33 -9.47
C ILE A 247 18.67 30.34 -8.72
N PRO A 248 17.63 29.90 -7.97
CA PRO A 248 16.78 30.78 -7.18
C PRO A 248 17.56 31.50 -6.08
N LEU A 249 17.39 32.83 -5.97
CA LEU A 249 18.05 33.68 -4.99
C LEU A 249 17.08 34.24 -3.96
N ALA A 250 15.94 34.79 -4.40
CA ALA A 250 14.96 35.44 -3.54
C ALA A 250 13.54 35.32 -4.09
N ALA A 251 12.54 35.35 -3.20
CA ALA A 251 11.13 35.48 -3.51
C ALA A 251 10.55 36.69 -2.78
N ASP A 252 9.96 37.63 -3.50
CA ASP A 252 9.47 38.92 -2.97
C ASP A 252 10.54 39.68 -2.14
N GLY A 253 11.81 39.57 -2.56
CA GLY A 253 12.95 40.18 -1.89
C GLY A 253 13.52 39.41 -0.69
N GLU A 254 12.85 38.36 -0.22
CA GLU A 254 13.30 37.49 0.86
C GLU A 254 14.20 36.36 0.34
N PRO A 255 15.38 36.12 0.93
CA PRO A 255 16.32 35.10 0.47
C PRO A 255 15.70 33.69 0.47
N LEU A 256 16.09 32.89 -0.54
CA LEU A 256 15.78 31.50 -0.68
C LEU A 256 17.01 30.63 -0.40
N SER A 257 16.84 29.53 0.30
CA SER A 257 17.95 28.62 0.61
C SER A 257 17.57 27.14 0.44
N ASN A 258 16.43 26.73 0.99
CA ASN A 258 16.02 25.34 1.07
C ASN A 258 14.93 25.02 0.02
N PRO A 259 15.24 24.26 -1.05
CA PRO A 259 14.27 23.94 -2.10
C PRO A 259 13.03 23.19 -1.63
N VAL A 260 13.14 22.47 -0.51
CA VAL A 260 12.01 21.71 0.05
C VAL A 260 10.97 22.65 0.69
N GLU A 261 11.45 23.67 1.41
CA GLU A 261 10.59 24.62 2.13
C GLU A 261 10.20 25.81 1.24
N ASP A 262 11.16 26.28 0.44
CA ASP A 262 11.00 27.52 -0.31
C ASP A 262 10.24 27.33 -1.63
N ARG A 263 10.07 26.10 -2.11
CA ARG A 263 9.34 25.82 -3.35
C ARG A 263 7.94 26.46 -3.37
N MET A 264 7.17 26.29 -2.30
CA MET A 264 5.83 26.88 -2.22
C MET A 264 5.86 28.39 -2.07
N ARG A 265 6.87 28.93 -1.39
CA ARG A 265 7.10 30.39 -1.32
C ARG A 265 7.35 30.98 -2.71
N MET A 266 8.16 30.31 -3.54
CA MET A 266 8.40 30.72 -4.92
C MET A 266 7.12 30.69 -5.76
N VAL A 267 6.30 29.64 -5.62
CA VAL A 267 5.05 29.50 -6.40
C VAL A 267 4.00 30.54 -6.01
N GLN A 268 4.02 31.01 -4.74
CA GLN A 268 3.06 31.98 -4.19
C GLN A 268 3.57 33.43 -4.20
N ALA A 269 4.85 33.63 -4.52
CA ALA A 269 5.44 34.96 -4.61
C ALA A 269 4.84 35.76 -5.79
N LYS A 270 4.99 37.07 -5.75
CA LYS A 270 4.69 37.93 -6.91
C LYS A 270 5.86 37.94 -7.88
N GLU A 271 7.08 37.84 -7.34
CA GLU A 271 8.32 37.94 -8.08
C GLU A 271 9.36 36.97 -7.50
N VAL A 272 10.07 36.25 -8.37
CA VAL A 272 11.21 35.43 -7.99
C VAL A 272 12.46 35.91 -8.71
N THR A 273 13.51 36.19 -7.95
CA THR A 273 14.81 36.56 -8.46
C THR A 273 15.69 35.32 -8.62
N VAL A 274 16.31 35.13 -9.79
CA VAL A 274 17.18 34.00 -10.09
C VAL A 274 18.56 34.51 -10.58
N LEU A 275 19.59 33.70 -10.34
CA LEU A 275 20.91 33.87 -10.97
C LEU A 275 20.94 33.03 -12.25
N ARG A 276 21.09 33.70 -13.38
CA ARG A 276 21.15 33.12 -14.73
C ARG A 276 22.56 33.16 -15.26
N ASN A 277 23.02 32.11 -15.94
CA ASN A 277 24.37 31.99 -16.52
C ASN A 277 25.51 32.23 -15.53
N GLY A 278 25.25 32.10 -14.23
CA GLY A 278 26.24 32.29 -13.17
C GLY A 278 26.57 33.75 -12.84
N SER A 279 26.02 34.77 -13.56
CA SER A 279 26.33 36.20 -13.35
C SER A 279 25.10 37.10 -13.38
N ASP A 280 24.10 36.76 -14.16
CA ASP A 280 23.01 37.69 -14.46
C ASP A 280 21.84 37.49 -13.46
N THR A 281 21.50 38.55 -12.75
CA THR A 281 20.32 38.53 -11.86
C THR A 281 19.08 38.90 -12.68
N VAL A 282 18.11 38.00 -12.72
CA VAL A 282 16.85 38.14 -13.48
C VAL A 282 15.66 38.01 -12.53
N SER A 283 14.74 38.96 -12.62
CA SER A 283 13.45 38.90 -11.91
C SER A 283 12.37 38.31 -12.79
N ILE A 284 11.65 37.34 -12.26
CA ILE A 284 10.57 36.61 -12.94
C ILE A 284 9.28 36.89 -12.20
N SER A 285 8.30 37.47 -12.89
CA SER A 285 6.97 37.71 -12.34
C SER A 285 6.16 36.41 -12.34
N ILE A 286 5.56 36.08 -11.20
CA ILE A 286 4.75 34.87 -11.01
C ILE A 286 3.28 35.22 -11.14
N PRO A 287 2.53 34.69 -12.11
CA PRO A 287 1.10 34.91 -12.23
C PRO A 287 0.31 34.31 -11.04
N GLU A 288 -0.78 34.93 -10.65
CA GLU A 288 -1.60 34.46 -9.53
C GLU A 288 -2.19 33.05 -9.77
N ASP A 289 -2.38 32.67 -11.03
CA ASP A 289 -2.89 31.38 -11.45
C ASP A 289 -1.79 30.32 -11.73
N PHE A 290 -0.53 30.65 -11.45
CA PHE A 290 0.61 29.77 -11.75
C PHE A 290 0.49 28.39 -11.09
N ILE A 291 -0.02 28.34 -9.85
CA ILE A 291 -0.24 27.07 -9.14
C ILE A 291 -1.21 26.13 -9.90
N PHE A 292 -2.24 26.69 -10.57
CA PHE A 292 -3.17 25.91 -11.37
C PHE A 292 -2.55 25.42 -12.68
N SER A 293 -1.61 26.19 -13.22
CA SER A 293 -0.82 25.79 -14.41
C SER A 293 0.06 24.59 -14.08
N LEU A 294 0.74 24.57 -12.94
CA LEU A 294 1.53 23.45 -12.45
C LEU A 294 0.64 22.22 -12.18
N ASP A 295 -0.54 22.40 -11.56
CA ASP A 295 -1.48 21.29 -11.29
C ASP A 295 -2.05 20.70 -12.59
N LYS A 296 -2.33 21.53 -13.58
CA LYS A 296 -2.77 21.08 -14.92
C LYS A 296 -1.69 20.28 -15.62
N GLU A 297 -0.44 20.72 -15.57
CA GLU A 297 0.71 20.03 -16.14
C GLU A 297 0.93 18.67 -15.46
N ALA A 298 0.93 18.61 -14.12
CA ALA A 298 1.06 17.38 -13.35
C ALA A 298 -0.04 16.34 -13.66
N LYS A 299 -1.22 16.79 -14.10
CA LYS A 299 -2.32 15.91 -14.53
C LYS A 299 -2.20 15.42 -15.98
N SER A 300 -1.50 16.17 -16.84
CA SER A 300 -1.39 15.86 -18.26
C SER A 300 -0.18 14.99 -18.61
N ASP A 301 0.89 15.06 -17.82
CA ASP A 301 2.15 14.37 -18.07
C ASP A 301 2.58 13.56 -16.85
N SER A 302 2.69 12.23 -17.04
CA SER A 302 3.06 11.30 -15.98
C SER A 302 4.55 11.30 -15.62
N VAL A 303 5.38 12.05 -16.35
CA VAL A 303 6.84 12.12 -16.17
C VAL A 303 7.30 13.49 -15.67
N SER A 304 6.42 14.47 -15.65
CA SER A 304 6.73 15.84 -15.27
C SER A 304 6.98 15.98 -13.76
N PHE A 305 8.13 16.52 -13.41
CA PHE A 305 8.40 16.98 -12.06
C PHE A 305 7.66 18.30 -11.80
N ASN A 306 7.04 18.39 -10.65
CA ASN A 306 6.18 19.51 -10.32
C ASN A 306 7.00 20.77 -9.97
N PHE A 307 7.16 21.71 -10.89
CA PHE A 307 7.83 23.00 -10.86
C PHE A 307 9.33 22.96 -11.14
N MET A 308 10.19 22.35 -10.31
CA MET A 308 11.64 22.34 -10.48
C MET A 308 12.32 21.12 -9.84
N MET A 309 13.49 20.77 -10.34
CA MET A 309 14.38 19.75 -9.78
C MET A 309 15.85 20.16 -9.96
N TYR A 310 16.75 19.55 -9.15
CA TYR A 310 18.19 19.75 -9.34
C TYR A 310 18.65 19.19 -10.68
N ARG A 311 19.52 19.94 -11.37
CA ARG A 311 20.28 19.41 -12.49
C ARG A 311 21.46 18.63 -11.96
N LEU A 312 21.46 17.31 -12.18
CA LEU A 312 22.46 16.40 -11.65
C LEU A 312 23.25 15.77 -12.80
N PRO A 313 24.57 15.57 -12.66
CA PRO A 313 25.36 14.82 -13.63
C PRO A 313 24.81 13.39 -13.79
N ALA A 314 24.86 12.85 -15.01
CA ALA A 314 24.39 11.49 -15.28
C ALA A 314 25.45 10.44 -14.83
N LYS A 315 25.59 10.26 -13.52
CA LYS A 315 26.51 9.31 -12.90
C LYS A 315 25.86 7.94 -12.73
N ILE A 316 26.51 6.90 -13.19
CA ILE A 316 26.04 5.52 -13.17
C ILE A 316 26.32 4.90 -11.80
N THR A 317 25.27 4.41 -11.14
CA THR A 317 25.34 3.71 -9.84
C THR A 317 25.22 2.20 -10.00
N GLN A 318 24.64 1.74 -11.12
CA GLN A 318 24.44 0.31 -11.38
C GLN A 318 24.42 0.05 -12.88
N VAL A 319 24.99 -1.05 -13.32
CA VAL A 319 24.90 -1.56 -14.68
C VAL A 319 24.23 -2.94 -14.66
N VAL A 320 23.09 -3.06 -15.34
CA VAL A 320 22.34 -4.32 -15.37
C VAL A 320 23.01 -5.30 -16.32
N THR A 321 23.35 -6.49 -15.83
CA THR A 321 24.01 -7.53 -16.61
C THR A 321 23.15 -7.97 -17.81
N GLY A 322 23.78 -8.05 -18.98
CA GLY A 322 23.09 -8.43 -20.23
C GLY A 322 22.41 -7.29 -20.98
N GLU A 323 22.24 -6.13 -20.37
CA GLU A 323 21.66 -4.94 -20.97
C GLU A 323 22.67 -4.16 -21.87
N PRO A 324 22.22 -3.22 -22.70
CA PRO A 324 23.06 -2.50 -23.65
C PRO A 324 24.32 -1.87 -23.07
N ALA A 325 24.24 -1.19 -21.94
CA ALA A 325 25.39 -0.56 -21.28
C ALA A 325 26.48 -1.56 -20.86
N ALA A 326 26.05 -2.72 -20.30
CA ALA A 326 26.98 -3.79 -19.92
C ALA A 326 27.72 -4.33 -21.16
N LYS A 327 27.01 -4.57 -22.27
CA LYS A 327 27.61 -5.06 -23.54
C LYS A 327 28.57 -4.05 -24.15
N ALA A 328 28.31 -2.75 -23.99
CA ALA A 328 29.19 -1.68 -24.45
C ALA A 328 30.41 -1.41 -23.56
N GLY A 329 30.52 -2.09 -22.41
CA GLY A 329 31.64 -1.92 -21.47
C GLY A 329 31.56 -0.67 -20.59
N ILE A 330 30.37 -0.07 -20.44
CA ILE A 330 30.08 0.97 -19.48
C ILE A 330 30.13 0.36 -18.07
N LYS A 331 30.66 1.11 -17.09
CA LYS A 331 30.88 0.65 -15.74
C LYS A 331 30.19 1.52 -14.70
N GLU A 332 29.97 0.96 -13.53
CA GLU A 332 29.57 1.72 -12.35
C GLU A 332 30.61 2.80 -12.02
N GLY A 333 30.15 3.99 -11.69
CA GLY A 333 30.97 5.18 -11.43
C GLY A 333 31.25 6.04 -12.66
N ASP A 334 30.98 5.56 -13.90
CA ASP A 334 31.09 6.38 -15.10
C ASP A 334 30.09 7.56 -15.03
N VAL A 335 30.50 8.71 -15.58
CA VAL A 335 29.62 9.88 -15.73
C VAL A 335 29.42 10.14 -17.21
N ILE A 336 28.19 10.07 -17.68
CA ILE A 336 27.83 10.34 -19.07
C ILE A 336 27.90 11.84 -19.31
N ILE A 337 28.59 12.26 -20.39
CA ILE A 337 28.82 13.68 -20.72
C ILE A 337 28.30 14.06 -22.11
N ALA A 338 28.09 13.09 -23.01
CA ALA A 338 27.51 13.34 -24.34
C ALA A 338 26.84 12.11 -24.92
N VAL A 339 25.83 12.33 -25.77
CA VAL A 339 25.18 11.33 -26.61
C VAL A 339 25.23 11.84 -28.06
N ASP A 340 25.75 11.04 -29.01
CA ASP A 340 25.97 11.42 -30.43
C ASP A 340 26.66 12.79 -30.63
N SER A 341 27.69 13.05 -29.80
CA SER A 341 28.44 14.30 -29.77
C SER A 341 27.65 15.52 -29.25
N VAL A 342 26.39 15.33 -28.83
CA VAL A 342 25.60 16.38 -28.17
C VAL A 342 25.92 16.35 -26.66
N PRO A 343 26.43 17.47 -26.08
CA PRO A 343 26.73 17.52 -24.66
C PRO A 343 25.49 17.26 -23.79
N THR A 344 25.61 16.36 -22.81
CA THR A 344 24.56 16.04 -21.84
C THR A 344 25.07 16.31 -20.41
N PRO A 345 25.15 17.60 -20.01
CA PRO A 345 25.76 17.99 -18.73
C PRO A 345 24.96 17.53 -17.51
N SER A 346 23.73 17.12 -17.68
CA SER A 346 22.82 16.76 -16.61
C SER A 346 21.72 15.78 -17.08
N LEU A 347 21.06 15.14 -16.11
CA LEU A 347 20.02 14.11 -16.34
C LEU A 347 18.83 14.62 -17.17
N ASP A 348 18.42 15.87 -16.94
CA ASP A 348 17.34 16.53 -17.67
C ASP A 348 17.62 16.70 -19.18
N VAL A 349 18.90 16.72 -19.57
CA VAL A 349 19.33 16.75 -20.98
C VAL A 349 19.63 15.34 -21.49
N PHE A 350 20.23 14.50 -20.65
CA PHE A 350 20.62 13.13 -21.02
C PHE A 350 19.42 12.22 -21.33
N LEU A 351 18.40 12.22 -20.45
CA LEU A 351 17.25 11.32 -20.62
C LEU A 351 16.46 11.59 -21.92
N PRO A 352 16.15 12.86 -22.27
CA PRO A 352 15.52 13.17 -23.56
C PRO A 352 16.40 12.83 -24.76
N ALA A 353 17.73 12.97 -24.65
CA ALA A 353 18.65 12.61 -25.73
C ALA A 353 18.63 11.11 -26.08
N LEU A 354 18.30 10.25 -25.13
CA LEU A 354 18.11 8.82 -25.41
C LEU A 354 16.71 8.50 -25.96
N ALA A 355 15.68 9.21 -25.52
CA ALA A 355 14.28 8.87 -25.79
C ALA A 355 13.92 8.86 -27.28
N GLY A 356 14.69 9.56 -28.13
CA GLY A 356 14.48 9.63 -29.58
C GLY A 356 15.02 8.44 -30.38
N HIS A 357 15.70 7.46 -29.77
CA HIS A 357 16.50 6.44 -30.46
C HIS A 357 16.12 4.99 -30.07
N PRO A 358 14.86 4.53 -30.25
CA PRO A 358 14.46 3.18 -29.88
C PRO A 358 15.13 2.14 -30.80
N GLY A 359 15.89 1.21 -30.20
CA GLY A 359 16.61 0.14 -30.91
C GLY A 359 17.81 0.60 -31.75
N GLU A 360 18.13 1.89 -31.75
CA GLU A 360 19.26 2.45 -32.50
C GLU A 360 20.59 2.34 -31.74
N THR A 361 21.69 2.45 -32.45
CA THR A 361 23.03 2.52 -31.86
C THR A 361 23.44 3.98 -31.76
N VAL A 362 23.61 4.47 -30.53
CA VAL A 362 24.08 5.82 -30.23
C VAL A 362 25.50 5.79 -29.70
N SER A 363 26.25 6.87 -29.92
CA SER A 363 27.61 7.04 -29.41
C SER A 363 27.54 7.72 -28.02
N VAL A 364 27.89 6.99 -26.97
CA VAL A 364 27.85 7.52 -25.60
C VAL A 364 29.26 7.83 -25.12
N SER A 365 29.51 9.10 -24.75
CA SER A 365 30.77 9.51 -24.14
C SER A 365 30.64 9.56 -22.63
N VAL A 366 31.54 8.87 -21.94
CA VAL A 366 31.60 8.80 -20.48
C VAL A 366 32.95 9.26 -19.95
N VAL A 367 32.97 9.89 -18.80
CA VAL A 367 34.18 10.15 -18.00
C VAL A 367 34.32 9.02 -16.99
N ARG A 368 35.46 8.33 -17.04
CA ARG A 368 35.82 7.25 -16.14
C ARG A 368 37.02 7.63 -15.31
N GLY A 369 36.98 7.41 -14.02
CA GLY A 369 38.05 7.80 -13.08
C GLY A 369 37.76 9.12 -12.35
N ARG A 370 38.73 9.63 -11.61
CA ARG A 370 38.65 10.86 -10.82
C ARG A 370 39.89 11.73 -10.98
N GLY A 371 39.69 13.05 -11.04
CA GLY A 371 40.77 14.02 -11.07
C GLY A 371 41.66 13.91 -12.30
N LEU A 372 43.00 13.85 -12.11
CA LEU A 372 43.99 13.77 -13.20
C LEU A 372 44.03 12.41 -13.92
N GLU A 373 43.40 11.39 -13.35
CA GLU A 373 43.28 10.03 -13.95
C GLU A 373 41.94 9.82 -14.66
N ALA A 374 41.18 10.87 -14.90
CA ALA A 374 39.89 10.79 -15.56
C ALA A 374 40.06 10.71 -17.08
N ASP A 375 39.65 9.61 -17.68
CA ASP A 375 39.65 9.38 -19.12
C ASP A 375 38.26 9.58 -19.70
N THR A 376 38.20 10.23 -20.86
CA THR A 376 36.96 10.28 -21.66
C THR A 376 36.94 9.11 -22.65
N ILE A 377 35.95 8.26 -22.50
CA ILE A 377 35.76 7.07 -23.33
C ILE A 377 34.46 7.19 -24.10
N THR A 378 34.50 7.02 -25.40
CA THR A 378 33.30 7.00 -26.24
C THR A 378 33.05 5.58 -26.73
N VAL A 379 31.83 5.07 -26.48
CA VAL A 379 31.43 3.70 -26.82
C VAL A 379 30.11 3.68 -27.57
N PRO A 380 29.94 2.83 -28.60
CA PRO A 380 28.65 2.62 -29.24
C PRO A 380 27.76 1.77 -28.34
N VAL A 381 26.54 2.22 -28.10
CA VAL A 381 25.53 1.54 -27.28
C VAL A 381 24.28 1.33 -28.16
N THR A 382 23.92 0.07 -28.42
CA THR A 382 22.66 -0.26 -29.08
C THR A 382 21.54 -0.28 -28.05
N LEU A 383 20.67 0.71 -28.08
CA LEU A 383 19.58 0.86 -27.10
C LEU A 383 18.52 -0.25 -27.26
N SER A 384 17.78 -0.51 -26.19
CA SER A 384 16.60 -1.38 -26.27
C SER A 384 15.47 -0.72 -27.07
N ASP A 385 14.44 -1.49 -27.46
CA ASP A 385 13.23 -0.97 -28.14
C ASP A 385 12.51 0.14 -27.36
N GLY A 386 12.77 0.26 -26.05
CA GLY A 386 12.28 1.34 -25.20
C GLY A 386 13.29 2.45 -24.96
N SER A 387 14.31 2.61 -25.82
CA SER A 387 15.39 3.62 -25.68
C SER A 387 16.14 3.56 -24.35
N LYS A 388 16.32 2.36 -23.76
CA LYS A 388 16.97 2.18 -22.47
C LYS A 388 18.35 1.57 -22.63
N MET A 389 19.28 1.99 -21.76
CA MET A 389 20.63 1.47 -21.67
C MET A 389 20.79 0.34 -20.63
N GLY A 390 19.87 0.21 -19.67
CA GLY A 390 19.98 -0.73 -18.55
C GLY A 390 20.98 -0.28 -17.50
N VAL A 391 20.90 1.00 -17.06
CA VAL A 391 21.72 1.60 -16.01
C VAL A 391 20.86 2.19 -14.91
N GLY A 392 21.34 2.11 -13.67
CA GLY A 392 20.89 2.94 -12.55
C GLY A 392 21.69 4.25 -12.51
N LEU A 393 21.01 5.35 -12.21
CA LEU A 393 21.60 6.69 -12.17
C LEU A 393 21.52 7.25 -10.75
N GLU A 394 22.53 8.04 -10.37
CA GLU A 394 22.53 8.78 -9.10
C GLU A 394 21.54 9.95 -9.18
N ILE A 395 20.57 9.94 -8.29
CA ILE A 395 19.52 10.96 -8.22
C ILE A 395 19.54 11.76 -6.91
N ASP A 396 20.43 11.42 -5.97
CA ASP A 396 20.58 12.16 -4.72
C ASP A 396 21.47 13.41 -4.94
N PRO A 397 20.95 14.63 -4.80
CA PRO A 397 21.75 15.84 -4.92
C PRO A 397 22.93 15.90 -3.95
N SER A 398 22.81 15.28 -2.77
CA SER A 398 23.88 15.26 -1.76
C SER A 398 25.12 14.45 -2.17
N ALA A 399 25.00 13.61 -3.21
CA ALA A 399 26.13 12.89 -3.79
C ALA A 399 27.04 13.79 -4.67
N PHE A 400 26.55 14.96 -5.08
CA PHE A 400 27.24 15.88 -5.98
C PHE A 400 27.56 17.24 -5.36
N PHE A 401 26.71 17.70 -4.44
CA PHE A 401 26.77 19.03 -3.86
C PHE A 401 26.85 18.97 -2.34
N LYS A 402 27.33 20.06 -1.73
CA LYS A 402 27.35 20.17 -0.27
C LYS A 402 25.92 20.18 0.26
N ALA A 403 25.60 19.15 1.05
CA ALA A 403 24.31 19.07 1.72
C ALA A 403 24.37 19.72 3.12
N GLU A 404 23.32 20.40 3.48
CA GLU A 404 23.03 20.85 4.84
C GLU A 404 22.05 19.85 5.49
N GLU A 405 22.08 19.78 6.82
CA GLU A 405 21.23 18.90 7.61
C GLU A 405 20.27 19.71 8.48
N LYS A 406 18.98 19.51 8.31
CA LYS A 406 17.96 20.13 9.15
C LYS A 406 17.42 19.11 10.14
N HIS A 407 17.63 19.35 11.42
CA HIS A 407 17.05 18.55 12.49
C HIS A 407 15.70 19.10 12.92
N TYR A 408 14.76 18.20 13.15
CA TYR A 408 13.40 18.54 13.58
C TYR A 408 13.19 18.15 15.03
N SER A 409 12.50 19.00 15.80
CA SER A 409 11.98 18.59 17.10
C SER A 409 10.87 17.55 16.91
N LEU A 410 10.55 16.79 17.97
CA LEU A 410 9.48 15.77 17.91
C LEU A 410 8.14 16.34 17.41
N LEU A 411 7.77 17.56 17.86
CA LEU A 411 6.53 18.20 17.42
C LEU A 411 6.61 18.69 15.98
N ALA A 412 7.76 19.19 15.54
CA ALA A 412 7.97 19.67 14.17
C ALA A 412 8.08 18.51 13.14
N SER A 413 8.46 17.31 13.58
CA SER A 413 8.53 16.14 12.71
C SER A 413 7.15 15.62 12.29
N ILE A 414 6.09 15.85 13.09
CA ILE A 414 4.74 15.36 12.79
C ILE A 414 4.16 16.00 11.51
N PRO A 415 4.10 17.33 11.37
CA PRO A 415 3.64 17.95 10.12
C PRO A 415 4.47 17.51 8.91
N ARG A 416 5.78 17.35 9.10
CA ARG A 416 6.67 16.88 8.03
C ARG A 416 6.36 15.43 7.63
N GLY A 417 6.14 14.56 8.60
CA GLY A 417 5.70 13.17 8.36
C GLY A 417 4.36 13.09 7.61
N ILE A 418 3.40 13.95 7.95
CA ILE A 418 2.12 14.07 7.23
C ILE A 418 2.37 14.47 5.78
N GLN A 419 3.19 15.49 5.53
CA GLN A 419 3.53 15.92 4.18
C GLN A 419 4.19 14.79 3.39
N MET A 420 5.18 14.10 3.95
CA MET A 420 5.82 12.96 3.30
C MET A 420 4.83 11.83 2.98
N GLY A 421 3.93 11.50 3.91
CA GLY A 421 2.89 10.48 3.72
C GLY A 421 1.93 10.85 2.58
N THR A 422 1.47 12.10 2.53
CA THR A 422 0.57 12.59 1.47
C THR A 422 1.26 12.68 0.11
N ASP A 423 2.52 13.12 0.06
CA ASP A 423 3.32 13.16 -1.17
C ASP A 423 3.52 11.75 -1.73
N ARG A 424 3.85 10.77 -0.86
CA ARG A 424 3.98 9.36 -1.26
C ARG A 424 2.67 8.75 -1.74
N LEU A 425 1.56 9.05 -1.08
CA LEU A 425 0.23 8.60 -1.50
C LEU A 425 -0.12 9.16 -2.89
N SER A 426 0.11 10.45 -3.11
CA SER A 426 -0.12 11.11 -4.40
C SER A 426 0.75 10.51 -5.51
N ALA A 427 2.05 10.34 -5.26
CA ALA A 427 2.97 9.72 -6.21
C ALA A 427 2.58 8.26 -6.53
N TYR A 428 2.18 7.48 -5.52
CA TYR A 428 1.71 6.11 -5.73
C TYR A 428 0.42 6.06 -6.55
N ALA A 429 -0.55 6.93 -6.26
CA ALA A 429 -1.80 7.03 -7.02
C ALA A 429 -1.55 7.42 -8.50
N GLN A 430 -0.57 8.29 -8.77
CA GLN A 430 -0.17 8.64 -10.14
C GLN A 430 0.50 7.46 -10.84
N SER A 431 1.42 6.75 -10.17
CA SER A 431 2.10 5.60 -10.74
C SER A 431 1.15 4.43 -11.06
N MET A 432 0.06 4.29 -10.32
CA MET A 432 -0.97 3.28 -10.60
C MET A 432 -1.65 3.46 -11.97
N LYS A 433 -1.72 4.69 -12.50
CA LYS A 433 -2.23 4.92 -13.86
C LYS A 433 -1.35 4.23 -14.92
N LEU A 434 -0.06 4.13 -14.67
CA LEU A 434 0.88 3.48 -15.60
C LEU A 434 0.67 1.97 -15.68
N VAL A 435 0.17 1.32 -14.62
CA VAL A 435 -0.10 -0.12 -14.60
C VAL A 435 -1.12 -0.53 -15.68
N PHE A 436 -2.02 0.38 -16.07
CA PHE A 436 -3.00 0.15 -17.14
C PHE A 436 -2.43 0.35 -18.55
N THR A 437 -1.15 0.72 -18.67
CA THR A 437 -0.45 0.75 -19.97
C THR A 437 0.15 -0.63 -20.28
N LYS A 438 0.43 -0.89 -21.57
CA LYS A 438 0.99 -2.18 -22.02
C LYS A 438 2.37 -2.47 -21.40
N GLU A 439 3.21 -1.44 -21.26
CA GLU A 439 4.53 -1.51 -20.64
C GLU A 439 4.42 -1.62 -19.11
N GLY A 440 3.54 -0.84 -18.50
CA GLY A 440 3.31 -0.85 -17.05
C GLY A 440 2.74 -2.18 -16.56
N ALA A 441 1.85 -2.81 -17.30
CA ALA A 441 1.36 -4.15 -16.98
C ALA A 441 2.50 -5.18 -16.87
N LYS A 442 3.51 -5.10 -17.75
CA LYS A 442 4.70 -5.96 -17.69
C LYS A 442 5.63 -5.66 -16.50
N SER A 443 5.52 -4.46 -15.92
CA SER A 443 6.33 -4.04 -14.76
C SER A 443 5.73 -4.46 -13.42
N VAL A 444 4.50 -4.96 -13.39
CA VAL A 444 3.86 -5.48 -12.17
C VAL A 444 4.70 -6.61 -11.60
N GLY A 445 5.10 -6.47 -10.34
CA GLY A 445 5.89 -7.46 -9.60
C GLY A 445 5.07 -8.13 -8.49
N GLY A 446 5.46 -9.36 -8.14
CA GLY A 446 4.94 -10.10 -7.02
C GLY A 446 5.82 -9.98 -5.76
N PHE A 447 5.76 -10.98 -4.90
CA PHE A 447 6.54 -11.00 -3.65
C PHE A 447 8.06 -10.97 -3.86
N GLY A 448 8.55 -11.56 -4.95
CA GLY A 448 9.97 -11.52 -5.31
C GLY A 448 10.44 -10.09 -5.59
N SER A 449 9.70 -9.35 -6.43
CA SER A 449 9.99 -7.96 -6.74
C SER A 449 9.91 -7.05 -5.51
N ILE A 450 8.90 -7.23 -4.64
CA ILE A 450 8.78 -6.48 -3.38
C ILE A 450 9.96 -6.83 -2.45
N GLY A 451 10.36 -8.10 -2.39
CA GLY A 451 11.52 -8.53 -1.60
C GLY A 451 12.83 -7.93 -2.06
N ALA A 452 12.99 -7.73 -3.38
CA ALA A 452 14.18 -7.14 -3.98
C ALA A 452 14.36 -5.63 -3.69
N ILE A 453 13.32 -4.93 -3.22
CA ILE A 453 13.42 -3.52 -2.80
C ILE A 453 14.24 -3.39 -1.50
N PHE A 454 14.23 -4.44 -0.65
CA PHE A 454 14.95 -4.41 0.61
C PHE A 454 16.46 -4.60 0.38
N PRO A 455 17.32 -3.85 1.11
CA PRO A 455 18.75 -3.96 0.97
C PRO A 455 19.25 -5.34 1.43
N GLU A 456 20.30 -5.86 0.79
CA GLU A 456 20.93 -7.15 1.17
C GLU A 456 21.46 -7.11 2.61
N LYS A 457 22.10 -6.01 3.00
CA LYS A 457 22.56 -5.78 4.36
C LYS A 457 21.49 -5.04 5.16
N TRP A 458 21.29 -5.46 6.40
CA TRP A 458 20.32 -4.85 7.28
C TRP A 458 20.61 -3.35 7.50
N ASN A 459 19.64 -2.52 7.15
CA ASN A 459 19.66 -1.08 7.35
C ASN A 459 18.29 -0.62 7.90
N TRP A 460 18.26 -0.17 9.13
CA TRP A 460 17.03 0.21 9.82
C TRP A 460 16.31 1.38 9.15
N ILE A 461 17.04 2.38 8.66
CA ILE A 461 16.44 3.55 8.01
C ILE A 461 15.81 3.14 6.69
N ALA A 462 16.52 2.35 5.87
CA ALA A 462 15.98 1.80 4.64
C ALA A 462 14.77 0.90 4.90
N PHE A 463 14.84 0.02 5.91
CA PHE A 463 13.74 -0.84 6.33
C PHE A 463 12.47 -0.02 6.66
N TRP A 464 12.60 1.00 7.52
CA TRP A 464 11.45 1.82 7.92
C TRP A 464 10.91 2.68 6.77
N ASN A 465 11.78 3.20 5.88
CA ASN A 465 11.31 3.90 4.67
C ASN A 465 10.50 2.99 3.75
N ILE A 466 10.96 1.75 3.52
CA ILE A 466 10.24 0.77 2.72
C ILE A 466 8.94 0.36 3.42
N ALA A 467 8.96 0.12 4.72
CA ALA A 467 7.77 -0.21 5.51
C ALA A 467 6.72 0.91 5.45
N ALA A 468 7.13 2.18 5.57
CA ALA A 468 6.23 3.33 5.43
C ALA A 468 5.64 3.41 4.01
N PHE A 469 6.47 3.21 2.97
CA PHE A 469 5.99 3.15 1.59
C PHE A 469 4.97 2.02 1.37
N LEU A 470 5.27 0.81 1.84
CA LEU A 470 4.36 -0.33 1.74
C LEU A 470 3.06 -0.10 2.53
N SER A 471 3.14 0.62 3.67
CA SER A 471 1.96 1.01 4.46
C SER A 471 1.04 1.96 3.69
N VAL A 472 1.60 2.96 2.99
CA VAL A 472 0.84 3.84 2.09
C VAL A 472 0.24 3.04 0.93
N ALA A 473 1.03 2.16 0.30
CA ALA A 473 0.57 1.33 -0.80
C ALA A 473 -0.60 0.42 -0.39
N LEU A 474 -0.49 -0.23 0.77
CA LEU A 474 -1.54 -1.10 1.33
C LEU A 474 -2.80 -0.28 1.67
N ALA A 475 -2.65 0.90 2.26
CA ALA A 475 -3.77 1.80 2.52
C ALA A 475 -4.47 2.22 1.21
N PHE A 476 -3.70 2.56 0.17
CA PHE A 476 -4.25 2.92 -1.13
C PHE A 476 -4.96 1.73 -1.81
N MET A 477 -4.34 0.55 -1.83
CA MET A 477 -4.94 -0.63 -2.46
C MET A 477 -6.24 -1.05 -1.77
N ASN A 478 -6.26 -1.01 -0.44
CA ASN A 478 -7.43 -1.41 0.34
C ASN A 478 -8.58 -0.40 0.30
N ILE A 479 -8.35 0.87 -0.08
CA ILE A 479 -9.45 1.83 -0.28
C ILE A 479 -10.08 1.73 -1.68
N LEU A 480 -9.42 1.04 -2.64
CA LEU A 480 -9.99 0.87 -3.98
C LEU A 480 -11.30 0.09 -3.91
N PRO A 481 -12.31 0.43 -4.73
CA PRO A 481 -13.62 -0.20 -4.71
C PRO A 481 -13.60 -1.59 -5.37
N ILE A 482 -12.70 -2.45 -4.90
CA ILE A 482 -12.54 -3.83 -5.39
C ILE A 482 -13.19 -4.76 -4.36
N PRO A 483 -14.24 -5.52 -4.73
CA PRO A 483 -14.77 -6.55 -3.84
C PRO A 483 -13.66 -7.51 -3.41
N ALA A 484 -13.77 -8.05 -2.20
CA ALA A 484 -12.74 -8.80 -1.47
C ALA A 484 -11.61 -7.95 -0.83
N LEU A 485 -11.59 -6.64 -1.04
CA LEU A 485 -10.83 -5.67 -0.24
C LEU A 485 -11.80 -4.82 0.59
N ASP A 486 -11.29 -4.14 1.62
CA ASP A 486 -12.10 -3.24 2.47
C ASP A 486 -12.85 -2.19 1.68
N GLY A 487 -12.22 -1.64 0.64
CA GLY A 487 -12.81 -0.64 -0.25
C GLY A 487 -14.07 -1.13 -0.98
N GLY A 488 -14.18 -2.43 -1.24
CA GLY A 488 -15.42 -3.02 -1.74
C GLY A 488 -16.56 -2.93 -0.72
N HIS A 489 -16.29 -3.26 0.53
CA HIS A 489 -17.25 -3.09 1.62
C HIS A 489 -17.58 -1.61 1.86
N VAL A 490 -16.57 -0.73 1.83
CA VAL A 490 -16.75 0.73 1.94
C VAL A 490 -17.68 1.24 0.85
N LEU A 491 -17.51 0.81 -0.41
CA LEU A 491 -18.39 1.20 -1.52
C LEU A 491 -19.85 0.80 -1.26
N PHE A 492 -20.11 -0.44 -0.82
CA PHE A 492 -21.47 -0.90 -0.54
C PHE A 492 -22.09 -0.19 0.67
N LEU A 493 -21.29 0.11 1.69
CA LEU A 493 -21.75 0.85 2.85
C LEU A 493 -22.01 2.34 2.53
N LEU A 494 -21.20 2.97 1.68
CA LEU A 494 -21.46 4.31 1.17
C LEU A 494 -22.79 4.36 0.38
N TYR A 495 -23.02 3.36 -0.48
CA TYR A 495 -24.31 3.23 -1.16
C TYR A 495 -25.46 3.15 -0.16
N GLU A 496 -25.33 2.35 0.90
CA GLU A 496 -26.36 2.23 1.94
C GLU A 496 -26.56 3.53 2.71
N VAL A 497 -25.48 4.24 3.07
CA VAL A 497 -25.55 5.54 3.77
C VAL A 497 -26.28 6.59 2.93
N ILE A 498 -25.99 6.63 1.62
CA ILE A 498 -26.56 7.62 0.71
C ILE A 498 -28.02 7.30 0.35
N THR A 499 -28.33 6.03 0.06
CA THR A 499 -29.65 5.62 -0.45
C THR A 499 -30.63 5.15 0.63
N GLY A 500 -30.13 4.83 1.82
CA GLY A 500 -30.90 4.16 2.88
C GLY A 500 -31.25 2.70 2.59
N LYS A 501 -30.77 2.11 1.48
CA LYS A 501 -31.12 0.75 1.04
C LYS A 501 -29.91 -0.18 1.18
N LYS A 502 -30.10 -1.29 1.89
CA LYS A 502 -29.08 -2.34 1.98
C LYS A 502 -29.02 -3.14 0.67
N PRO A 503 -27.82 -3.40 0.11
CA PRO A 503 -27.65 -4.42 -0.91
C PRO A 503 -28.08 -5.81 -0.40
N SER A 504 -28.55 -6.67 -1.29
CA SER A 504 -28.94 -8.03 -0.88
C SER A 504 -27.70 -8.84 -0.49
N GLU A 505 -27.83 -9.72 0.51
CA GLU A 505 -26.74 -10.60 0.96
C GLU A 505 -26.17 -11.46 -0.18
N LYS A 506 -27.04 -11.99 -1.05
CA LYS A 506 -26.63 -12.74 -2.23
C LYS A 506 -25.78 -11.94 -3.22
N PHE A 507 -26.10 -10.65 -3.38
CA PHE A 507 -25.30 -9.75 -4.23
C PHE A 507 -23.92 -9.52 -3.62
N LEU A 508 -23.84 -9.28 -2.31
CA LEU A 508 -22.57 -9.09 -1.61
C LEU A 508 -21.69 -10.33 -1.68
N GLU A 509 -22.26 -11.52 -1.44
CA GLU A 509 -21.57 -12.81 -1.55
C GLU A 509 -21.03 -13.06 -2.97
N TYR A 510 -21.84 -12.79 -3.99
CA TYR A 510 -21.42 -12.93 -5.38
C TYR A 510 -20.31 -11.94 -5.75
N ALA A 511 -20.46 -10.67 -5.37
CA ALA A 511 -19.45 -9.64 -5.60
C ALA A 511 -18.12 -10.01 -4.91
N GLN A 512 -18.18 -10.47 -3.65
CA GLN A 512 -17.02 -10.93 -2.88
C GLN A 512 -16.31 -12.09 -3.59
N THR A 513 -17.07 -13.08 -4.05
CA THR A 513 -16.51 -14.24 -4.78
C THR A 513 -15.81 -13.81 -6.07
N VAL A 514 -16.43 -12.93 -6.86
CA VAL A 514 -15.82 -12.40 -8.09
C VAL A 514 -14.54 -11.62 -7.78
N GLY A 515 -14.57 -10.75 -6.76
CA GLY A 515 -13.40 -9.99 -6.32
C GLY A 515 -12.25 -10.90 -5.88
N MET A 516 -12.54 -11.93 -5.11
CA MET A 516 -11.55 -12.93 -4.68
C MET A 516 -10.90 -13.64 -5.86
N VAL A 517 -11.68 -14.09 -6.84
CA VAL A 517 -11.15 -14.73 -8.06
C VAL A 517 -10.23 -13.76 -8.81
N LEU A 518 -10.62 -12.49 -8.96
CA LEU A 518 -9.79 -11.47 -9.62
C LEU A 518 -8.47 -11.24 -8.87
N LEU A 519 -8.51 -11.16 -7.53
CA LEU A 519 -7.29 -11.00 -6.72
C LEU A 519 -6.35 -12.21 -6.83
N ILE A 520 -6.89 -13.43 -6.82
CA ILE A 520 -6.09 -14.64 -7.01
C ILE A 520 -5.44 -14.64 -8.39
N LEU A 521 -6.17 -14.27 -9.46
CA LEU A 521 -5.62 -14.18 -10.81
C LEU A 521 -4.51 -13.11 -10.89
N LEU A 522 -4.72 -11.95 -10.27
CA LEU A 522 -3.70 -10.89 -10.19
C LEU A 522 -2.44 -11.36 -9.44
N LEU A 523 -2.61 -12.05 -8.32
CA LEU A 523 -1.51 -12.61 -7.54
C LEU A 523 -0.71 -13.64 -8.34
N LEU A 524 -1.40 -14.54 -9.06
CA LEU A 524 -0.77 -15.52 -9.93
C LEU A 524 -0.03 -14.85 -11.09
N TYR A 525 -0.62 -13.81 -11.70
CA TYR A 525 0.03 -13.03 -12.74
C TYR A 525 1.30 -12.34 -12.25
N ALA A 526 1.22 -11.60 -11.13
CA ALA A 526 2.36 -10.86 -10.57
C ALA A 526 3.54 -11.78 -10.19
N ASN A 527 3.26 -12.89 -9.47
CA ASN A 527 4.29 -13.85 -9.12
C ASN A 527 4.80 -14.64 -10.33
N GLY A 528 3.96 -14.92 -11.32
CA GLY A 528 4.36 -15.50 -12.59
C GLY A 528 5.33 -14.61 -13.37
N MET A 529 5.10 -13.29 -13.36
CA MET A 529 6.03 -12.32 -13.96
C MET A 529 7.36 -12.26 -13.22
N ASP A 530 7.38 -12.40 -11.89
CA ASP A 530 8.64 -12.51 -11.13
C ASP A 530 9.44 -13.76 -11.56
N ILE A 531 8.78 -14.90 -11.72
CA ILE A 531 9.42 -16.13 -12.20
C ILE A 531 9.99 -15.93 -13.62
N VAL A 532 9.22 -15.34 -14.53
CA VAL A 532 9.69 -15.06 -15.90
C VAL A 532 10.93 -14.15 -15.91
N ARG A 533 11.01 -13.18 -14.98
CA ARG A 533 12.20 -12.30 -14.84
C ARG A 533 13.44 -13.03 -14.32
N LEU A 534 13.28 -14.10 -13.53
CA LEU A 534 14.41 -14.91 -13.06
C LEU A 534 15.06 -15.75 -14.17
N PHE A 535 14.31 -16.04 -15.24
CA PHE A 535 14.78 -16.83 -16.40
C PHE A 535 15.18 -15.99 -17.61
N LYS A 536 15.03 -14.67 -17.52
CA LYS A 536 15.54 -13.71 -18.51
C LYS A 536 16.83 -13.06 -18.02
#